data_a478a1e4ef7bc5290c3b9b1588178fc3
#
_entry.id   a478a1e4ef7bc5290c3b9b1588178fc3
#
_cell.length_a   1.000
_cell.length_b   1.000
_cell.length_c   1.000
_cell.angle_alpha   90.00
_cell.angle_beta   90.00
_cell.angle_gamma   90.00
#
_symmetry.space_group_name_H-M   'P 1'
#
loop_
_entity.id
_entity.type
_entity.pdbx_description
1 polymer ?
#
loop_
_entity_poly.entity_id
_entity_poly.type
_entity_poly.pdbx_seq_one_letter_code
_entity_poly.pdbx_strand_id
1 'polypeptide(L)'
;MRRLLPALFAAAALLTASPAAQGIAPAPARKAGEGAGPFTRLVIRGVTIIDGTGAPPAGPMDVVIEGNRITSIRSAGTPGVALRPDRQPREFDHEIDATGWFMMPGFVNLHMHAGDLPKSPEAEYAYKLWMAHGVTSGRGVELGPQAFALSEKQRSAKNEIVAPRFFNYQRPGAGWGKGPADTPEKARAWVQWCAANGVDGMKLVAYPPAIMAALLDEAKKLGLGSVAHLEQRGVAQMNALTAAKLGLGTVTHFYGHFEALLKDYEVQPWPYQMNYNDEQWRFSQVAQLWNKVHEPGSPEWKAYLQEHIKLGTIMDPTMTAYAAGRDVMRMRNADWHDRYTLPSVMDFYTPSRENHGSYFFDWTSHDEIAWRNFYQVWFRLLNDYKKMGGRVTVSDDASYIYNTWGFGIIHEMELLQEAGFHPLEVIRAATMHGAEALHEPSGKPLEFGIVRTGMLADLILIDQNPLQNLKVLYGTGALRLNDQTGEVDRVGGIRYTIKDGIVYDAKKLLADVAAMVAEQKRQRN
;
A
#
# COMPACT_ATOMS: atom_id res chain seq x y z
N MET A 1 23.61 -9.53 -81.48
CA MET A 1 22.68 -10.32 -80.67
C MET A 1 23.38 -10.73 -79.39
N ARG A 2 23.20 -9.98 -78.31
CA ARG A 2 23.72 -10.36 -76.97
C ARG A 2 22.48 -10.41 -76.08
N ARG A 3 22.17 -11.58 -75.54
CA ARG A 3 21.09 -11.84 -74.61
C ARG A 3 21.52 -11.41 -73.20
N LEU A 4 20.76 -10.52 -72.56
CA LEU A 4 20.86 -10.15 -71.16
C LEU A 4 19.95 -11.09 -70.35
N LEU A 5 20.54 -11.82 -69.38
CA LEU A 5 19.82 -12.54 -68.35
C LEU A 5 19.48 -11.54 -67.20
N PRO A 6 18.29 -11.60 -66.64
CA PRO A 6 18.00 -10.86 -65.43
C PRO A 6 18.45 -11.62 -64.18
N ALA A 7 19.24 -10.97 -63.34
CA ALA A 7 19.60 -11.44 -62.02
C ALA A 7 18.42 -11.21 -61.07
N LEU A 8 17.85 -12.29 -60.51
CA LEU A 8 16.92 -12.23 -59.39
C LEU A 8 17.67 -11.91 -58.09
N PHE A 9 17.46 -10.74 -57.55
CA PHE A 9 17.83 -10.42 -56.17
C PHE A 9 16.73 -10.95 -55.24
N ALA A 10 17.01 -12.04 -54.51
CA ALA A 10 16.21 -12.47 -53.37
C ALA A 10 16.51 -11.57 -52.18
N ALA A 11 15.64 -10.63 -51.87
CA ALA A 11 15.70 -9.87 -50.65
C ALA A 11 15.21 -10.77 -49.50
N ALA A 12 16.13 -11.27 -48.69
CA ALA A 12 15.80 -11.90 -47.41
C ALA A 12 15.30 -10.81 -46.46
N ALA A 13 13.99 -10.75 -46.25
CA ALA A 13 13.38 -9.93 -45.19
C ALA A 13 13.77 -10.56 -43.85
N LEU A 14 14.74 -9.96 -43.17
CA LEU A 14 14.98 -10.16 -41.75
C LEU A 14 13.76 -9.57 -41.01
N LEU A 15 12.84 -10.47 -40.65
CA LEU A 15 11.81 -10.19 -39.63
C LEU A 15 12.56 -9.99 -38.32
N THR A 16 12.91 -8.72 -38.01
CA THR A 16 13.24 -8.33 -36.65
C THR A 16 11.95 -8.49 -35.85
N ALA A 17 11.87 -9.58 -35.09
CA ALA A 17 10.84 -9.70 -34.05
C ALA A 17 10.96 -8.45 -33.16
N SER A 18 9.93 -7.60 -33.15
CA SER A 18 9.80 -6.55 -32.15
C SER A 18 9.96 -7.22 -30.78
N PRO A 19 10.77 -6.68 -29.87
CA PRO A 19 10.81 -7.23 -28.52
C PRO A 19 9.37 -7.21 -27.99
N ALA A 20 8.81 -8.39 -27.74
CA ALA A 20 7.56 -8.52 -27.03
C ALA A 20 7.70 -7.65 -25.78
N ALA A 21 6.71 -6.78 -25.51
CA ALA A 21 6.70 -5.95 -24.32
C ALA A 21 6.95 -6.90 -23.12
N GLN A 22 8.18 -6.86 -22.58
CA GLN A 22 8.54 -7.66 -21.43
C GLN A 22 7.71 -7.13 -20.27
N GLY A 23 6.71 -7.90 -19.82
CA GLY A 23 5.96 -7.61 -18.63
C GLY A 23 6.84 -7.76 -17.39
N ILE A 24 6.32 -7.38 -16.23
CA ILE A 24 6.97 -7.63 -14.93
C ILE A 24 7.24 -9.13 -14.79
N ALA A 25 8.48 -9.50 -14.42
CA ALA A 25 8.83 -10.89 -14.14
C ALA A 25 8.12 -11.34 -12.84
N PRO A 26 7.44 -12.51 -12.85
CA PRO A 26 6.82 -13.07 -11.65
C PRO A 26 7.87 -13.34 -10.57
N ALA A 27 7.46 -13.27 -9.29
CA ALA A 27 8.37 -13.62 -8.20
C ALA A 27 8.82 -15.08 -8.32
N PRO A 28 10.10 -15.40 -8.01
CA PRO A 28 10.57 -16.77 -8.03
C PRO A 28 9.88 -17.62 -6.96
N ALA A 29 9.91 -18.94 -7.13
CA ALA A 29 9.45 -19.85 -6.10
C ALA A 29 10.27 -19.65 -4.81
N ARG A 30 9.61 -19.71 -3.65
CA ARG A 30 10.24 -19.61 -2.34
C ARG A 30 11.29 -20.71 -2.17
N LYS A 31 12.52 -20.32 -1.89
CA LYS A 31 13.65 -21.25 -1.71
C LYS A 31 13.68 -21.84 -0.29
N ALA A 32 14.36 -22.95 -0.12
CA ALA A 32 14.66 -23.47 1.20
C ALA A 32 15.43 -22.42 2.02
N GLY A 33 14.96 -22.14 3.25
CA GLY A 33 15.53 -21.12 4.12
C GLY A 33 15.03 -19.67 3.88
N GLU A 34 14.11 -19.48 2.95
CA GLU A 34 13.30 -18.27 2.87
C GLU A 34 12.00 -18.45 3.68
N GLY A 35 12.07 -18.13 4.97
CA GLY A 35 11.03 -18.40 5.95
C GLY A 35 11.11 -19.81 6.56
N ALA A 36 10.69 -19.93 7.81
CA ALA A 36 10.67 -21.16 8.59
C ALA A 36 9.22 -21.51 9.01
N GLY A 37 8.84 -22.77 8.90
CA GLY A 37 7.49 -23.23 9.18
C GLY A 37 6.60 -23.33 7.91
N PRO A 38 5.25 -23.40 8.04
CA PRO A 38 4.54 -23.33 9.32
C PRO A 38 4.93 -24.51 10.22
N PHE A 39 5.02 -24.23 11.52
CA PHE A 39 5.34 -25.25 12.53
C PHE A 39 4.07 -25.96 12.98
N THR A 40 4.19 -27.20 13.49
CA THR A 40 3.05 -27.85 14.15
C THR A 40 2.60 -27.00 15.33
N ARG A 41 3.58 -26.52 16.13
CA ARG A 41 3.33 -25.65 17.27
C ARG A 41 4.51 -24.71 17.53
N LEU A 42 4.33 -23.43 17.19
CA LEU A 42 5.24 -22.34 17.51
C LEU A 42 4.80 -21.65 18.80
N VAL A 43 5.73 -21.39 19.69
CA VAL A 43 5.50 -20.55 20.89
C VAL A 43 6.34 -19.27 20.80
N ILE A 44 5.68 -18.12 20.96
CA ILE A 44 6.34 -16.81 21.08
C ILE A 44 6.20 -16.36 22.52
N ARG A 45 7.33 -16.20 23.21
CA ARG A 45 7.36 -15.99 24.66
C ARG A 45 7.50 -14.54 25.06
N GLY A 46 6.81 -14.17 26.14
CA GLY A 46 7.05 -12.96 26.93
C GLY A 46 6.82 -11.65 26.20
N VAL A 47 6.09 -11.66 25.09
CA VAL A 47 5.90 -10.51 24.21
C VAL A 47 4.84 -9.54 24.76
N THR A 48 5.00 -8.25 24.51
CA THR A 48 3.94 -7.23 24.70
C THR A 48 3.10 -7.12 23.42
N ILE A 49 1.80 -7.35 23.50
CA ILE A 49 0.88 -7.34 22.36
C ILE A 49 0.24 -5.95 22.20
N ILE A 50 0.34 -5.40 20.98
CA ILE A 50 -0.44 -4.29 20.47
C ILE A 50 -1.43 -4.92 19.48
N ASP A 51 -2.67 -5.12 19.90
CA ASP A 51 -3.59 -6.06 19.23
C ASP A 51 -4.21 -5.58 17.90
N GLY A 52 -3.96 -4.32 17.50
CA GLY A 52 -4.50 -3.72 16.27
C GLY A 52 -5.89 -3.10 16.43
N THR A 53 -6.57 -3.26 17.58
CA THR A 53 -7.91 -2.70 17.80
C THR A 53 -7.90 -1.25 18.27
N GLY A 54 -6.73 -0.73 18.67
CA GLY A 54 -6.58 0.54 19.36
C GLY A 54 -6.63 0.42 20.88
N ALA A 55 -6.77 -0.79 21.42
CA ALA A 55 -6.69 -1.05 22.85
C ALA A 55 -5.26 -0.84 23.39
N PRO A 56 -5.10 -0.53 24.70
CA PRO A 56 -3.78 -0.45 25.31
C PRO A 56 -2.97 -1.76 25.17
N PRO A 57 -1.64 -1.68 25.07
CA PRO A 57 -0.79 -2.87 24.99
C PRO A 57 -0.94 -3.78 26.20
N ALA A 58 -0.84 -5.08 26.00
CA ALA A 58 -0.92 -6.10 27.04
C ALA A 58 0.30 -7.03 27.01
N GLY A 59 0.95 -7.21 28.17
CA GLY A 59 2.13 -8.09 28.27
C GLY A 59 2.66 -8.21 29.70
N PRO A 60 3.61 -9.14 29.96
CA PRO A 60 4.11 -10.13 29.01
C PRO A 60 3.09 -11.24 28.73
N MET A 61 3.04 -11.69 27.47
CA MET A 61 2.15 -12.75 26.98
C MET A 61 2.96 -13.86 26.29
N ASP A 62 2.51 -15.10 26.46
CA ASP A 62 2.92 -16.22 25.61
C ASP A 62 1.84 -16.45 24.54
N VAL A 63 2.25 -16.50 23.27
CA VAL A 63 1.36 -16.71 22.14
C VAL A 63 1.70 -18.05 21.50
N VAL A 64 0.68 -18.90 21.31
CA VAL A 64 0.81 -20.21 20.67
C VAL A 64 0.16 -20.14 19.29
N ILE A 65 0.91 -20.60 18.29
CA ILE A 65 0.47 -20.71 16.90
C ILE A 65 0.56 -22.19 16.51
N GLU A 66 -0.53 -22.75 15.99
CA GLU A 66 -0.58 -24.10 15.45
C GLU A 66 -0.90 -24.03 13.97
N GLY A 67 0.02 -24.52 13.14
CA GLY A 67 -0.05 -24.34 11.70
C GLY A 67 -0.06 -22.84 11.34
N ASN A 68 -1.18 -22.34 10.85
CA ASN A 68 -1.31 -20.94 10.43
C ASN A 68 -2.23 -20.10 11.33
N ARG A 69 -2.65 -20.61 12.52
CA ARG A 69 -3.59 -19.88 13.39
C ARG A 69 -3.07 -19.68 14.82
N ILE A 70 -3.44 -18.54 15.39
CA ILE A 70 -3.22 -18.28 16.81
C ILE A 70 -4.21 -19.11 17.60
N THR A 71 -3.74 -20.07 18.41
CA THR A 71 -4.60 -20.98 19.18
C THR A 71 -4.68 -20.62 20.66
N SER A 72 -3.68 -19.89 21.20
CA SER A 72 -3.71 -19.45 22.61
C SER A 72 -2.91 -18.17 22.80
N ILE A 73 -3.44 -17.29 23.67
CA ILE A 73 -2.76 -16.10 24.19
C ILE A 73 -2.92 -16.14 25.70
N ARG A 74 -1.80 -16.19 26.46
CA ARG A 74 -1.84 -16.31 27.91
C ARG A 74 -0.88 -15.33 28.57
N SER A 75 -1.33 -14.69 29.66
CA SER A 75 -0.43 -13.90 30.50
C SER A 75 0.63 -14.81 31.13
N ALA A 76 1.89 -14.49 30.91
CA ALA A 76 3.03 -15.20 31.46
C ALA A 76 3.55 -14.60 32.78
N GLY A 77 3.04 -13.43 33.19
CA GLY A 77 3.47 -12.76 34.42
C GLY A 77 3.01 -11.31 34.50
N THR A 78 3.74 -10.52 35.27
CA THR A 78 3.55 -9.07 35.40
C THR A 78 4.80 -8.38 34.83
N PRO A 79 4.66 -7.23 34.11
CA PRO A 79 5.79 -6.49 33.63
C PRO A 79 6.84 -6.22 34.71
N GLY A 80 8.12 -6.48 34.41
CA GLY A 80 9.22 -6.33 35.35
C GLY A 80 9.39 -7.46 36.41
N VAL A 81 8.54 -8.48 36.38
CA VAL A 81 8.62 -9.67 37.21
C VAL A 81 8.95 -10.89 36.34
N ALA A 82 9.80 -11.80 36.86
CA ALA A 82 10.15 -13.02 36.14
C ALA A 82 8.91 -13.82 35.74
N LEU A 83 8.94 -14.39 34.54
CA LEU A 83 7.88 -15.23 34.02
C LEU A 83 7.67 -16.47 34.90
N ARG A 84 6.43 -16.89 35.08
CA ARG A 84 6.06 -18.05 35.88
C ARG A 84 6.19 -19.34 35.05
N PRO A 85 7.14 -20.25 35.36
CA PRO A 85 7.36 -21.45 34.55
C PRO A 85 6.13 -22.38 34.48
N ASP A 86 5.30 -22.41 35.54
CA ASP A 86 4.08 -23.21 35.58
C ASP A 86 2.96 -22.78 34.64
N ARG A 87 3.04 -21.55 34.12
CA ARG A 87 2.09 -20.98 33.17
C ARG A 87 2.57 -20.98 31.72
N GLN A 88 3.83 -21.31 31.48
CA GLN A 88 4.40 -21.32 30.15
C GLN A 88 3.93 -22.56 29.36
N PRO A 89 3.56 -22.41 28.07
CA PRO A 89 3.34 -23.55 27.19
C PRO A 89 4.60 -24.41 27.08
N ARG A 90 4.50 -25.75 27.23
CA ARG A 90 5.68 -26.64 27.31
C ARG A 90 5.90 -27.48 26.06
N GLU A 91 4.85 -27.83 25.35
CA GLU A 91 4.95 -28.68 24.17
C GLU A 91 5.00 -27.81 22.93
N PHE A 92 6.11 -27.81 22.22
CA PHE A 92 6.33 -27.04 20.98
C PHE A 92 7.46 -27.69 20.17
N ASP A 93 7.41 -27.50 18.85
CA ASP A 93 8.48 -27.88 17.93
C ASP A 93 9.36 -26.66 17.54
N HIS A 94 8.89 -25.44 17.83
CA HIS A 94 9.69 -24.22 17.67
C HIS A 94 9.33 -23.16 18.72
N GLU A 95 10.33 -22.38 19.13
CA GLU A 95 10.17 -21.31 20.12
C GLU A 95 10.89 -20.04 19.66
N ILE A 96 10.26 -18.89 19.87
CA ILE A 96 10.88 -17.57 19.74
C ILE A 96 10.81 -16.90 21.11
N ASP A 97 11.97 -16.65 21.74
CA ASP A 97 12.03 -15.79 22.92
C ASP A 97 11.91 -14.32 22.47
N ALA A 98 10.75 -13.74 22.74
CA ALA A 98 10.42 -12.34 22.45
C ALA A 98 10.21 -11.54 23.75
N THR A 99 10.87 -11.97 24.84
CA THR A 99 10.81 -11.28 26.13
C THR A 99 11.25 -9.82 25.99
N GLY A 100 10.35 -8.90 26.34
CA GLY A 100 10.58 -7.45 26.19
C GLY A 100 10.34 -6.89 24.79
N TRP A 101 9.98 -7.73 23.82
CA TRP A 101 9.62 -7.30 22.47
C TRP A 101 8.13 -6.94 22.36
N PHE A 102 7.78 -6.42 21.20
CA PHE A 102 6.40 -6.06 20.83
C PHE A 102 5.92 -6.92 19.67
N MET A 103 4.65 -7.32 19.76
CA MET A 103 3.93 -8.03 18.71
C MET A 103 2.77 -7.17 18.23
N MET A 104 2.58 -7.11 16.92
CA MET A 104 1.44 -6.45 16.27
C MET A 104 0.87 -7.37 15.18
N PRO A 105 -0.37 -7.13 14.70
CA PRO A 105 -0.82 -7.74 13.45
C PRO A 105 0.09 -7.31 12.30
N GLY A 106 0.22 -8.15 11.29
CA GLY A 106 0.82 -7.75 10.02
C GLY A 106 0.07 -6.57 9.39
N PHE A 107 0.82 -5.67 8.78
CA PHE A 107 0.24 -4.51 8.11
C PHE A 107 -0.55 -4.93 6.87
N VAL A 108 -1.60 -4.17 6.58
CA VAL A 108 -2.47 -4.34 5.43
C VAL A 108 -2.33 -3.13 4.52
N ASN A 109 -1.64 -3.30 3.40
CA ASN A 109 -1.45 -2.25 2.39
C ASN A 109 -2.59 -2.28 1.37
N LEU A 110 -3.40 -1.23 1.29
CA LEU A 110 -4.56 -1.20 0.39
C LEU A 110 -4.27 -0.61 -1.00
N HIS A 111 -3.00 -0.30 -1.32
CA HIS A 111 -2.64 0.28 -2.62
C HIS A 111 -1.30 -0.25 -3.12
N MET A 112 -1.33 -1.46 -3.70
CA MET A 112 -0.14 -2.20 -4.10
C MET A 112 -0.01 -2.31 -5.62
N HIS A 113 1.17 -1.93 -6.14
CA HIS A 113 1.63 -2.17 -7.51
C HIS A 113 2.91 -2.98 -7.45
N ALA A 114 3.00 -4.14 -8.14
CA ALA A 114 4.15 -5.04 -8.05
C ALA A 114 5.43 -4.47 -8.68
N GLY A 115 5.32 -3.38 -9.38
CA GLY A 115 6.35 -2.74 -10.18
C GLY A 115 5.85 -2.53 -11.60
N ASP A 116 6.66 -1.89 -12.40
CA ASP A 116 6.43 -1.71 -13.83
C ASP A 116 7.75 -1.40 -14.54
N LEU A 117 7.78 -1.57 -15.85
CA LEU A 117 8.91 -1.11 -16.67
C LEU A 117 8.73 0.40 -16.96
N PRO A 118 9.82 1.18 -16.95
CA PRO A 118 11.22 0.76 -16.79
C PRO A 118 11.71 0.72 -15.33
N LYS A 119 10.85 0.99 -14.35
CA LYS A 119 11.24 1.16 -12.94
C LYS A 119 11.74 -0.15 -12.31
N SER A 120 10.86 -1.11 -12.14
CA SER A 120 11.18 -2.39 -11.53
C SER A 120 10.68 -3.53 -12.40
N PRO A 121 11.58 -4.32 -13.01
CA PRO A 121 11.21 -5.42 -13.88
C PRO A 121 10.81 -6.70 -13.12
N GLU A 122 11.04 -6.76 -11.80
CA GLU A 122 10.90 -7.97 -11.00
C GLU A 122 9.97 -7.74 -9.80
N ALA A 123 8.91 -8.54 -9.70
CA ALA A 123 7.97 -8.47 -8.59
C ALA A 123 8.60 -8.87 -7.24
N GLU A 124 9.60 -9.75 -7.24
CA GLU A 124 10.34 -10.18 -6.04
C GLU A 124 10.87 -9.00 -5.23
N TYR A 125 11.39 -7.97 -5.91
CA TYR A 125 11.92 -6.77 -5.28
C TYR A 125 10.89 -6.06 -4.41
N ALA A 126 9.71 -5.76 -4.97
CA ALA A 126 8.62 -5.11 -4.25
C ALA A 126 8.08 -6.00 -3.12
N TYR A 127 7.92 -7.30 -3.39
CA TYR A 127 7.35 -8.25 -2.43
C TYR A 127 8.25 -8.42 -1.20
N LYS A 128 9.56 -8.58 -1.40
CA LYS A 128 10.52 -8.67 -0.28
C LYS A 128 10.59 -7.37 0.52
N LEU A 129 10.49 -6.21 -0.10
CA LEU A 129 10.43 -4.94 0.60
C LEU A 129 9.18 -4.81 1.46
N TRP A 130 8.01 -5.17 0.95
CA TRP A 130 6.78 -5.18 1.75
C TRP A 130 6.87 -6.14 2.92
N MET A 131 7.29 -7.39 2.67
CA MET A 131 7.46 -8.39 3.74
C MET A 131 8.50 -7.94 4.79
N ALA A 132 9.59 -7.31 4.37
CA ALA A 132 10.61 -6.79 5.29
C ALA A 132 10.11 -5.62 6.15
N HIS A 133 9.04 -4.94 5.73
CA HIS A 133 8.38 -3.88 6.48
C HIS A 133 7.03 -4.33 7.09
N GLY A 134 6.83 -5.65 7.28
CA GLY A 134 5.70 -6.18 8.02
C GLY A 134 4.37 -6.23 7.27
N VAL A 135 4.33 -5.97 5.97
CA VAL A 135 3.11 -6.10 5.18
C VAL A 135 2.85 -7.59 4.93
N THR A 136 1.74 -8.11 5.46
CA THR A 136 1.34 -9.52 5.29
C THR A 136 0.17 -9.72 4.35
N SER A 137 -0.61 -8.67 4.10
CA SER A 137 -1.78 -8.71 3.21
C SER A 137 -1.96 -7.37 2.52
N GLY A 138 -2.63 -7.37 1.35
CA GLY A 138 -2.99 -6.11 0.75
C GLY A 138 -3.79 -6.20 -0.55
N ARG A 139 -4.25 -5.04 -0.97
CA ARG A 139 -5.04 -4.84 -2.18
C ARG A 139 -4.13 -4.50 -3.36
N GLY A 140 -3.99 -5.43 -4.29
CA GLY A 140 -3.36 -5.15 -5.57
C GLY A 140 -4.31 -4.35 -6.46
N VAL A 141 -4.08 -3.05 -6.53
CA VAL A 141 -4.85 -2.14 -7.38
C VAL A 141 -4.20 -2.07 -8.76
N GLU A 142 -4.47 -3.08 -9.58
CA GLU A 142 -3.66 -3.46 -10.73
C GLU A 142 -2.24 -3.85 -10.28
N LEU A 143 -2.16 -4.91 -9.48
CA LEU A 143 -0.86 -5.51 -9.12
C LEU A 143 -0.01 -5.78 -10.38
N GLY A 144 -0.68 -6.01 -11.48
CA GLY A 144 -0.21 -6.22 -12.84
C GLY A 144 -1.37 -6.61 -13.76
N PRO A 145 -1.10 -7.02 -15.00
CA PRO A 145 -2.12 -7.59 -15.89
C PRO A 145 -2.90 -8.71 -15.20
N GLN A 146 -4.18 -8.91 -15.54
CA GLN A 146 -5.08 -9.82 -14.82
C GLN A 146 -4.50 -11.25 -14.64
N ALA A 147 -3.90 -11.83 -15.67
CA ALA A 147 -3.32 -13.17 -15.57
C ALA A 147 -2.15 -13.23 -14.59
N PHE A 148 -1.29 -12.21 -14.60
CA PHE A 148 -0.18 -12.06 -13.65
C PHE A 148 -0.72 -11.90 -12.23
N ALA A 149 -1.63 -10.94 -12.00
CA ALA A 149 -2.18 -10.65 -10.69
C ALA A 149 -2.90 -11.87 -10.08
N LEU A 150 -3.64 -12.63 -10.89
CA LEU A 150 -4.30 -13.86 -10.46
C LEU A 150 -3.29 -14.96 -10.12
N SER A 151 -2.25 -15.14 -10.92
CA SER A 151 -1.17 -16.09 -10.66
C SER A 151 -0.45 -15.77 -9.34
N GLU A 152 -0.01 -14.52 -9.16
CA GLU A 152 0.70 -14.12 -7.95
C GLU A 152 -0.19 -14.21 -6.70
N LYS A 153 -1.48 -13.86 -6.80
CA LYS A 153 -2.46 -14.08 -5.73
C LYS A 153 -2.54 -15.55 -5.32
N GLN A 154 -2.67 -16.47 -6.30
CA GLN A 154 -2.77 -17.91 -6.03
C GLN A 154 -1.47 -18.47 -5.42
N ARG A 155 -0.31 -18.08 -5.97
CA ARG A 155 0.99 -18.53 -5.50
C ARG A 155 1.30 -18.00 -4.08
N SER A 156 0.95 -16.73 -3.81
CA SER A 156 1.08 -16.16 -2.48
C SER A 156 0.14 -16.82 -1.47
N ALA A 157 -1.11 -17.11 -1.82
CA ALA A 157 -2.06 -17.79 -0.95
C ALA A 157 -1.62 -19.20 -0.55
N LYS A 158 -0.84 -19.87 -1.41
CA LYS A 158 -0.23 -21.18 -1.14
C LYS A 158 1.16 -21.08 -0.51
N ASN A 159 1.66 -19.88 -0.25
CA ASN A 159 3.02 -19.63 0.23
C ASN A 159 4.12 -20.21 -0.68
N GLU A 160 3.86 -20.30 -1.98
CA GLU A 160 4.82 -20.73 -3.01
C GLU A 160 5.86 -19.64 -3.34
N ILE A 161 5.61 -18.40 -2.96
CA ILE A 161 6.48 -17.23 -3.14
C ILE A 161 6.60 -16.46 -1.82
N VAL A 162 7.66 -15.66 -1.70
CA VAL A 162 7.83 -14.71 -0.58
C VAL A 162 7.08 -13.43 -0.93
N ALA A 163 5.84 -13.31 -0.47
CA ALA A 163 4.96 -12.19 -0.80
C ALA A 163 3.85 -12.01 0.24
N PRO A 164 3.29 -10.80 0.39
CA PRO A 164 2.02 -10.58 1.10
C PRO A 164 0.87 -11.36 0.46
N ARG A 165 -0.22 -11.59 1.19
CA ARG A 165 -1.48 -12.13 0.64
C ARG A 165 -2.15 -11.05 -0.21
N PHE A 166 -2.44 -11.33 -1.49
CA PHE A 166 -3.03 -10.38 -2.42
C PHE A 166 -4.53 -10.54 -2.58
N PHE A 167 -5.24 -9.40 -2.55
CA PHE A 167 -6.59 -9.25 -3.04
C PHE A 167 -6.52 -8.55 -4.40
N ASN A 168 -7.03 -9.20 -5.43
CA ASN A 168 -6.88 -8.77 -6.83
C ASN A 168 -7.98 -7.79 -7.24
N TYR A 169 -7.63 -6.52 -7.41
CA TYR A 169 -8.52 -5.46 -7.91
C TYR A 169 -8.08 -5.03 -9.31
N GLN A 170 -9.01 -4.98 -10.24
CA GLN A 170 -8.73 -4.71 -11.66
C GLN A 170 -9.53 -3.51 -12.19
N ARG A 171 -9.02 -2.88 -13.25
CA ARG A 171 -9.73 -1.80 -13.94
C ARG A 171 -10.83 -2.34 -14.83
N PRO A 172 -11.97 -1.60 -14.96
CA PRO A 172 -13.06 -1.96 -15.87
C PRO A 172 -12.58 -2.20 -17.31
N GLY A 173 -12.94 -3.37 -17.83
CA GLY A 173 -12.51 -3.83 -19.14
C GLY A 173 -11.19 -4.63 -19.18
N ALA A 174 -10.44 -4.68 -18.07
CA ALA A 174 -9.21 -5.47 -18.04
C ALA A 174 -9.48 -6.98 -18.07
N GLY A 175 -8.70 -7.70 -18.85
CA GLY A 175 -8.58 -9.16 -18.82
C GLY A 175 -9.69 -9.97 -19.48
N TRP A 176 -10.85 -9.40 -19.84
CA TRP A 176 -12.00 -10.17 -20.34
C TRP A 176 -12.09 -10.34 -21.87
N GLY A 177 -11.21 -9.66 -22.63
CA GLY A 177 -11.13 -9.81 -24.08
C GLY A 177 -12.29 -9.24 -24.91
N LYS A 178 -13.25 -8.52 -24.28
CA LYS A 178 -14.43 -7.93 -24.96
C LYS A 178 -14.38 -6.40 -25.09
N GLY A 179 -13.19 -5.82 -24.94
CA GLY A 179 -12.96 -4.39 -25.03
C GLY A 179 -13.34 -3.61 -23.75
N PRO A 180 -13.43 -2.27 -23.81
CA PRO A 180 -13.70 -1.44 -22.65
C PRO A 180 -15.11 -1.64 -22.11
N ALA A 181 -15.28 -1.47 -20.81
CA ALA A 181 -16.58 -1.46 -20.13
C ALA A 181 -17.21 -0.04 -20.21
N ASP A 182 -17.50 0.43 -21.42
CA ASP A 182 -17.84 1.79 -21.78
C ASP A 182 -19.36 2.06 -21.87
N THR A 183 -20.19 1.06 -21.59
CA THR A 183 -21.64 1.20 -21.40
C THR A 183 -22.07 0.54 -20.08
N PRO A 184 -23.24 0.93 -19.50
CA PRO A 184 -23.75 0.29 -18.29
C PRO A 184 -23.91 -1.23 -18.41
N GLU A 185 -24.33 -1.74 -19.57
CA GLU A 185 -24.51 -3.18 -19.84
C GLU A 185 -23.17 -3.90 -19.85
N LYS A 186 -22.17 -3.36 -20.56
CA LYS A 186 -20.81 -3.91 -20.58
C LYS A 186 -20.15 -3.83 -19.20
N ALA A 187 -20.39 -2.73 -18.46
CA ALA A 187 -19.89 -2.56 -17.10
C ALA A 187 -20.39 -3.67 -16.18
N ARG A 188 -21.70 -3.96 -16.16
CA ARG A 188 -22.28 -5.07 -15.40
C ARG A 188 -21.73 -6.43 -15.85
N ALA A 189 -21.69 -6.68 -17.15
CA ALA A 189 -21.17 -7.94 -17.69
C ALA A 189 -19.70 -8.17 -17.34
N TRP A 190 -18.88 -7.10 -17.33
CA TRP A 190 -17.49 -7.20 -16.89
C TRP A 190 -17.38 -7.51 -15.39
N VAL A 191 -18.20 -6.91 -14.54
CA VAL A 191 -18.21 -7.19 -13.09
C VAL A 191 -18.61 -8.64 -12.81
N GLN A 192 -19.60 -9.17 -13.55
CA GLN A 192 -19.99 -10.60 -13.48
C GLN A 192 -18.84 -11.51 -13.89
N TRP A 193 -18.13 -11.14 -14.97
CA TRP A 193 -16.93 -11.86 -15.37
C TRP A 193 -15.85 -11.82 -14.28
N CYS A 194 -15.62 -10.67 -13.64
CA CYS A 194 -14.67 -10.51 -12.53
C CYS A 194 -14.96 -11.49 -11.39
N ALA A 195 -16.21 -11.57 -10.94
CA ALA A 195 -16.64 -12.49 -9.87
C ALA A 195 -16.33 -13.95 -10.21
N ALA A 196 -16.50 -14.33 -11.49
CA ALA A 196 -16.25 -15.69 -11.99
C ALA A 196 -14.74 -15.99 -12.21
N ASN A 197 -13.86 -14.97 -12.25
CA ASN A 197 -12.46 -15.12 -12.66
C ASN A 197 -11.45 -14.65 -11.59
N GLY A 198 -11.81 -14.72 -10.31
CA GLY A 198 -10.89 -14.54 -9.19
C GLY A 198 -10.48 -13.09 -8.91
N VAL A 199 -11.24 -12.12 -9.43
CA VAL A 199 -11.11 -10.68 -9.11
C VAL A 199 -11.91 -10.42 -7.83
N ASP A 200 -11.30 -9.75 -6.84
CA ASP A 200 -11.92 -9.45 -5.55
C ASP A 200 -12.58 -8.06 -5.53
N GLY A 201 -12.27 -7.22 -6.50
CA GLY A 201 -12.83 -5.88 -6.56
C GLY A 201 -12.37 -5.06 -7.77
N MET A 202 -12.77 -3.80 -7.78
CA MET A 202 -12.53 -2.88 -8.90
C MET A 202 -11.63 -1.71 -8.49
N LYS A 203 -10.63 -1.41 -9.34
CA LYS A 203 -9.85 -0.16 -9.32
C LYS A 203 -10.50 0.81 -10.30
N LEU A 204 -11.14 1.83 -9.79
CA LEU A 204 -11.93 2.78 -10.57
C LEU A 204 -11.18 4.10 -10.75
N VAL A 205 -11.52 4.80 -11.81
CA VAL A 205 -11.32 6.23 -12.01
C VAL A 205 -12.70 6.93 -11.99
N ALA A 206 -12.76 8.22 -12.23
CA ALA A 206 -14.02 8.93 -12.35
C ALA A 206 -14.70 8.61 -13.71
N TYR A 207 -15.39 7.50 -13.79
CA TYR A 207 -16.21 7.13 -14.94
C TYR A 207 -17.46 8.02 -15.06
N PRO A 208 -18.08 8.13 -16.25
CA PRO A 208 -19.40 8.74 -16.40
C PRO A 208 -20.41 8.17 -15.40
N PRO A 209 -21.31 8.98 -14.81
CA PRO A 209 -22.17 8.57 -13.70
C PRO A 209 -22.99 7.29 -13.95
N ALA A 210 -23.51 7.08 -15.16
CA ALA A 210 -24.27 5.87 -15.49
C ALA A 210 -23.41 4.59 -15.47
N ILE A 211 -22.17 4.69 -15.95
CA ILE A 211 -21.20 3.58 -15.93
C ILE A 211 -20.76 3.30 -14.49
N MET A 212 -20.42 4.36 -13.74
CA MET A 212 -20.02 4.26 -12.34
C MET A 212 -21.11 3.59 -11.48
N ALA A 213 -22.37 4.02 -11.66
CA ALA A 213 -23.51 3.42 -10.98
C ALA A 213 -23.69 1.93 -11.33
N ALA A 214 -23.53 1.55 -12.60
CA ALA A 214 -23.64 0.16 -13.05
C ALA A 214 -22.53 -0.72 -12.46
N LEU A 215 -21.27 -0.24 -12.45
CA LEU A 215 -20.14 -0.93 -11.86
C LEU A 215 -20.34 -1.19 -10.35
N LEU A 216 -20.68 -0.14 -9.61
CA LEU A 216 -20.79 -0.20 -8.15
C LEU A 216 -22.01 -1.02 -7.69
N ASP A 217 -23.16 -0.86 -8.36
CA ASP A 217 -24.36 -1.65 -8.06
C ASP A 217 -24.13 -3.14 -8.30
N GLU A 218 -23.53 -3.51 -9.43
CA GLU A 218 -23.25 -4.91 -9.74
C GLU A 218 -22.18 -5.52 -8.82
N ALA A 219 -21.13 -4.76 -8.49
CA ALA A 219 -20.11 -5.20 -7.55
C ALA A 219 -20.69 -5.47 -6.17
N LYS A 220 -21.55 -4.59 -5.67
CA LYS A 220 -22.23 -4.78 -4.38
C LYS A 220 -23.07 -6.06 -4.36
N LYS A 221 -23.81 -6.36 -5.44
CA LYS A 221 -24.61 -7.60 -5.56
C LYS A 221 -23.76 -8.86 -5.50
N LEU A 222 -22.56 -8.80 -6.05
CA LEU A 222 -21.65 -9.93 -6.17
C LEU A 222 -20.59 -9.99 -5.04
N GLY A 223 -20.65 -9.10 -4.07
CA GLY A 223 -19.71 -9.07 -2.95
C GLY A 223 -18.29 -8.66 -3.34
N LEU A 224 -18.11 -7.88 -4.41
CA LEU A 224 -16.83 -7.35 -4.84
C LEU A 224 -16.57 -5.99 -4.23
N GLY A 225 -15.32 -5.74 -3.83
CA GLY A 225 -14.90 -4.45 -3.31
C GLY A 225 -14.72 -3.37 -4.39
N SER A 226 -14.62 -2.12 -3.97
CA SER A 226 -14.37 -1.01 -4.88
C SER A 226 -13.46 0.04 -4.25
N VAL A 227 -12.53 0.56 -5.06
CA VAL A 227 -11.65 1.68 -4.72
C VAL A 227 -11.53 2.60 -5.93
N ALA A 228 -11.52 3.90 -5.71
CA ALA A 228 -11.37 4.87 -6.79
C ALA A 228 -10.22 5.84 -6.56
N HIS A 229 -9.35 5.95 -7.59
CA HIS A 229 -8.47 7.07 -7.88
C HIS A 229 -9.24 8.00 -8.83
N LEU A 230 -9.95 8.98 -8.28
CA LEU A 230 -10.90 9.76 -9.08
C LEU A 230 -10.25 10.66 -10.13
N GLU A 231 -8.97 10.96 -9.97
CA GLU A 231 -8.11 11.81 -10.83
C GLU A 231 -8.68 13.18 -11.20
N GLN A 232 -7.82 14.19 -11.41
CA GLN A 232 -8.30 15.56 -11.68
C GLN A 232 -9.15 15.70 -12.94
N ARG A 233 -8.95 14.82 -13.93
CA ARG A 233 -9.74 14.87 -15.18
C ARG A 233 -11.21 14.61 -14.97
N GLY A 234 -11.53 13.80 -13.97
CA GLY A 234 -12.89 13.28 -13.77
C GLY A 234 -13.65 13.89 -12.61
N VAL A 235 -12.95 14.52 -11.63
CA VAL A 235 -13.59 14.98 -10.37
C VAL A 235 -14.66 16.07 -10.57
N ALA A 236 -14.66 16.75 -11.69
CA ALA A 236 -15.72 17.70 -12.05
C ALA A 236 -17.09 17.03 -12.27
N GLN A 237 -17.10 15.79 -12.79
CA GLN A 237 -18.32 15.00 -12.99
C GLN A 237 -18.56 13.96 -11.91
N MET A 238 -17.53 13.54 -11.17
CA MET A 238 -17.58 12.47 -10.20
C MET A 238 -16.59 12.77 -9.06
N ASN A 239 -17.03 13.56 -8.08
CA ASN A 239 -16.24 13.80 -6.87
C ASN A 239 -16.42 12.67 -5.84
N ALA A 240 -15.68 12.71 -4.73
CA ALA A 240 -15.67 11.67 -3.73
C ALA A 240 -17.05 11.41 -3.11
N LEU A 241 -17.81 12.47 -2.83
CA LEU A 241 -19.15 12.33 -2.24
C LEU A 241 -20.16 11.75 -3.22
N THR A 242 -20.11 12.17 -4.50
CA THR A 242 -20.98 11.61 -5.54
C THR A 242 -20.69 10.12 -5.74
N ALA A 243 -19.41 9.74 -5.81
CA ALA A 243 -19.01 8.35 -5.93
C ALA A 243 -19.44 7.50 -4.71
N ALA A 244 -19.28 8.03 -3.49
CA ALA A 244 -19.72 7.37 -2.26
C ALA A 244 -21.25 7.15 -2.24
N LYS A 245 -22.05 8.13 -2.70
CA LYS A 245 -23.51 7.99 -2.83
C LYS A 245 -23.93 6.91 -3.83
N LEU A 246 -23.10 6.62 -4.83
CA LEU A 246 -23.29 5.50 -5.75
C LEU A 246 -22.85 4.14 -5.20
N GLY A 247 -22.23 4.13 -3.99
CA GLY A 247 -21.82 2.91 -3.31
C GLY A 247 -20.32 2.61 -3.37
N LEU A 248 -19.46 3.59 -3.70
CA LEU A 248 -18.00 3.42 -3.63
C LEU A 248 -17.56 3.13 -2.20
N GLY A 249 -16.84 2.03 -2.00
CA GLY A 249 -16.37 1.59 -0.67
C GLY A 249 -15.15 2.37 -0.18
N THR A 250 -14.17 2.62 -1.05
CA THR A 250 -12.92 3.31 -0.67
C THR A 250 -12.59 4.44 -1.64
N VAL A 251 -12.32 5.63 -1.11
CA VAL A 251 -11.70 6.73 -1.85
C VAL A 251 -10.21 6.73 -1.54
N THR A 252 -9.37 6.61 -2.57
CA THR A 252 -7.92 6.71 -2.42
C THR A 252 -7.40 8.08 -2.85
N HIS A 253 -6.32 8.53 -2.21
CA HIS A 253 -5.73 9.87 -2.39
C HIS A 253 -6.65 11.01 -1.91
N PHE A 254 -6.38 12.20 -2.40
CA PHE A 254 -7.15 13.40 -2.10
C PHE A 254 -8.21 13.73 -3.17
N TYR A 255 -8.11 13.10 -4.34
CA TYR A 255 -8.96 13.44 -5.49
C TYR A 255 -10.45 13.30 -5.19
N GLY A 256 -11.17 14.35 -5.47
CA GLY A 256 -12.61 14.43 -5.26
C GLY A 256 -13.02 14.86 -3.86
N HIS A 257 -12.12 14.81 -2.85
CA HIS A 257 -12.41 15.34 -1.52
C HIS A 257 -12.41 16.88 -1.50
N PHE A 258 -11.35 17.49 -2.02
CA PHE A 258 -11.23 18.94 -2.09
C PHE A 258 -12.25 19.54 -3.06
N GLU A 259 -12.46 18.88 -4.19
CA GLU A 259 -13.44 19.35 -5.19
C GLU A 259 -14.88 19.27 -4.68
N ALA A 260 -15.21 18.31 -3.80
CA ALA A 260 -16.53 18.25 -3.15
C ALA A 260 -16.71 19.30 -2.04
N LEU A 261 -15.62 19.91 -1.59
CA LEU A 261 -15.58 20.92 -0.52
C LEU A 261 -15.32 22.34 -1.05
N LEU A 262 -15.30 22.55 -2.37
CA LEU A 262 -15.10 23.89 -2.94
C LEU A 262 -16.16 24.88 -2.43
N LYS A 263 -15.68 26.08 -2.00
CA LYS A 263 -16.50 27.09 -1.33
C LYS A 263 -17.29 27.96 -2.32
N ASP A 264 -16.60 28.45 -3.34
CA ASP A 264 -17.16 29.42 -4.28
C ASP A 264 -17.27 28.87 -5.72
N TYR A 265 -17.05 27.58 -5.90
CA TYR A 265 -16.98 26.91 -7.19
C TYR A 265 -17.70 25.55 -7.14
N GLU A 266 -18.36 25.19 -8.25
CA GLU A 266 -18.92 23.84 -8.41
C GLU A 266 -17.91 22.83 -8.97
N VAL A 267 -16.90 23.34 -9.70
CA VAL A 267 -15.79 22.55 -10.27
C VAL A 267 -14.47 23.28 -10.05
N GLN A 268 -13.35 22.62 -10.29
CA GLN A 268 -12.03 23.22 -10.15
C GLN A 268 -11.94 24.51 -11.00
N PRO A 269 -11.49 25.64 -10.43
CA PRO A 269 -11.39 26.92 -11.13
C PRO A 269 -10.14 26.99 -12.01
N TRP A 270 -9.99 26.07 -12.95
CA TRP A 270 -8.84 25.96 -13.83
C TRP A 270 -9.11 26.63 -15.19
N PRO A 271 -8.07 27.13 -15.87
CA PRO A 271 -8.23 27.75 -17.18
C PRO A 271 -8.84 26.78 -18.19
N TYR A 272 -9.72 27.29 -19.04
CA TYR A 272 -10.37 26.51 -20.09
C TYR A 272 -9.39 25.78 -21.03
N GLN A 273 -8.26 26.42 -21.35
CA GLN A 273 -7.23 25.91 -22.27
C GLN A 273 -6.17 25.02 -21.56
N MET A 274 -6.41 24.59 -20.33
CA MET A 274 -5.44 23.77 -19.59
C MET A 274 -5.11 22.47 -20.36
N ASN A 275 -3.87 22.00 -20.17
CA ASN A 275 -3.42 20.71 -20.63
C ASN A 275 -3.29 19.74 -19.45
N TYR A 276 -4.18 18.78 -19.36
CA TYR A 276 -4.13 17.75 -18.29
C TYR A 276 -2.89 16.84 -18.35
N ASN A 277 -2.21 16.75 -19.49
CA ASN A 277 -0.99 15.98 -19.63
C ASN A 277 0.24 16.73 -19.10
N ASP A 278 0.12 18.04 -18.85
CA ASP A 278 1.13 18.81 -18.15
C ASP A 278 1.01 18.54 -16.64
N GLU A 279 1.70 17.53 -16.16
CA GLU A 279 1.64 17.11 -14.76
C GLU A 279 2.22 18.16 -13.82
N GLN A 280 3.27 18.83 -14.20
CA GLN A 280 3.89 19.88 -13.41
C GLN A 280 2.89 20.99 -13.11
N TRP A 281 2.23 21.50 -14.14
CA TRP A 281 1.19 22.52 -13.99
C TRP A 281 0.00 21.99 -13.19
N ARG A 282 -0.47 20.80 -13.51
CA ARG A 282 -1.64 20.19 -12.88
C ARG A 282 -1.44 20.01 -11.37
N PHE A 283 -0.30 19.48 -10.93
CA PHE A 283 -0.01 19.31 -9.51
C PHE A 283 0.29 20.62 -8.79
N SER A 284 0.86 21.61 -9.46
CA SER A 284 0.95 22.96 -8.95
C SER A 284 -0.45 23.55 -8.68
N GLN A 285 -1.40 23.40 -9.62
CA GLN A 285 -2.77 23.92 -9.46
C GLN A 285 -3.56 23.16 -8.38
N VAL A 286 -3.39 21.84 -8.28
CA VAL A 286 -4.02 21.04 -7.22
C VAL A 286 -3.63 21.57 -5.84
N ALA A 287 -2.35 21.84 -5.64
CA ALA A 287 -1.88 22.37 -4.36
C ALA A 287 -2.60 23.68 -3.96
N GLN A 288 -3.01 24.50 -4.92
CA GLN A 288 -3.73 25.77 -4.65
C GLN A 288 -5.18 25.56 -4.17
N LEU A 289 -5.70 24.33 -4.16
CA LEU A 289 -7.07 24.07 -3.67
C LEU A 289 -7.19 24.25 -2.15
N TRP A 290 -6.09 24.27 -1.42
CA TRP A 290 -6.09 24.36 0.04
C TRP A 290 -6.87 25.57 0.59
N ASN A 291 -6.88 26.70 -0.13
CA ASN A 291 -7.57 27.94 0.27
C ASN A 291 -8.91 28.17 -0.46
N LYS A 292 -9.37 27.18 -1.24
CA LYS A 292 -10.62 27.26 -2.02
C LYS A 292 -11.73 26.39 -1.45
N VAL A 293 -11.44 25.61 -0.42
CA VAL A 293 -12.41 24.73 0.24
C VAL A 293 -13.06 25.44 1.44
N HIS A 294 -14.21 24.94 1.85
CA HIS A 294 -14.84 25.34 3.10
C HIS A 294 -13.86 25.17 4.27
N GLU A 295 -13.88 26.13 5.19
CA GLU A 295 -13.01 26.13 6.36
C GLU A 295 -13.15 24.84 7.18
N PRO A 296 -12.02 24.20 7.60
CA PRO A 296 -12.05 23.06 8.49
C PRO A 296 -12.90 23.33 9.75
N GLY A 297 -13.89 22.48 10.00
CA GLY A 297 -14.81 22.61 11.12
C GLY A 297 -16.07 23.46 10.85
N SER A 298 -16.24 24.04 9.66
CA SER A 298 -17.46 24.71 9.23
C SER A 298 -18.66 23.74 9.18
N PRO A 299 -19.91 24.22 9.09
CA PRO A 299 -21.08 23.37 8.92
C PRO A 299 -20.99 22.48 7.67
N GLU A 300 -20.56 23.02 6.53
CA GLU A 300 -20.41 22.32 5.25
C GLU A 300 -19.35 21.23 5.34
N TRP A 301 -18.19 21.53 5.95
CA TRP A 301 -17.12 20.58 6.23
C TRP A 301 -17.62 19.40 7.08
N LYS A 302 -18.34 19.69 8.17
CA LYS A 302 -18.90 18.66 9.04
C LYS A 302 -19.96 17.82 8.33
N ALA A 303 -20.85 18.46 7.56
CA ALA A 303 -21.89 17.76 6.81
C ALA A 303 -21.28 16.81 5.77
N TYR A 304 -20.22 17.24 5.09
CA TYR A 304 -19.45 16.40 4.16
C TYR A 304 -18.90 15.14 4.83
N LEU A 305 -18.23 15.30 5.97
CA LEU A 305 -17.68 14.17 6.73
C LEU A 305 -18.76 13.24 7.28
N GLN A 306 -19.86 13.81 7.82
CA GLN A 306 -20.99 13.04 8.33
C GLN A 306 -21.64 12.17 7.26
N GLU A 307 -21.80 12.70 6.04
CA GLU A 307 -22.39 11.93 4.95
C GLU A 307 -21.47 10.78 4.52
N HIS A 308 -20.15 10.97 4.45
CA HIS A 308 -19.20 9.87 4.20
C HIS A 308 -19.24 8.79 5.29
N ILE A 309 -19.37 9.17 6.58
CA ILE A 309 -19.51 8.23 7.68
C ILE A 309 -20.81 7.42 7.55
N LYS A 310 -21.93 8.07 7.28
CA LYS A 310 -23.22 7.43 7.06
C LYS A 310 -23.20 6.45 5.89
N LEU A 311 -22.45 6.77 4.83
CA LEU A 311 -22.27 5.91 3.66
C LEU A 311 -21.25 4.78 3.90
N GLY A 312 -20.53 4.78 5.03
CA GLY A 312 -19.52 3.78 5.36
C GLY A 312 -18.24 3.88 4.53
N THR A 313 -17.99 5.02 3.88
CA THR A 313 -16.81 5.24 3.05
C THR A 313 -15.52 5.04 3.85
N ILE A 314 -14.50 4.43 3.25
CA ILE A 314 -13.15 4.34 3.80
C ILE A 314 -12.27 5.35 3.07
N MET A 315 -11.48 6.14 3.83
CA MET A 315 -10.46 7.02 3.26
C MET A 315 -9.10 6.34 3.29
N ASP A 316 -8.51 6.13 2.12
CA ASP A 316 -7.20 5.51 1.91
C ASP A 316 -6.23 6.56 1.33
N PRO A 317 -5.62 7.42 2.16
CA PRO A 317 -5.05 8.68 1.70
C PRO A 317 -3.78 8.54 0.85
N THR A 318 -2.91 7.55 1.11
CA THR A 318 -1.62 7.40 0.40
C THR A 318 -0.82 8.70 0.32
N MET A 319 -0.81 9.47 1.39
CA MET A 319 -0.13 10.77 1.47
C MET A 319 1.35 10.67 1.11
N THR A 320 1.97 9.54 1.45
CA THR A 320 3.39 9.30 1.16
C THR A 320 3.72 9.38 -0.32
N ALA A 321 2.77 9.05 -1.22
CA ALA A 321 2.97 9.15 -2.68
C ALA A 321 3.16 10.60 -3.16
N TYR A 322 2.61 11.58 -2.44
CA TYR A 322 2.69 13.00 -2.77
C TYR A 322 3.64 13.80 -1.86
N ALA A 323 4.34 13.13 -0.95
CA ALA A 323 5.19 13.79 0.04
C ALA A 323 6.34 14.59 -0.59
N ALA A 324 6.84 14.19 -1.75
CA ALA A 324 7.81 14.95 -2.52
C ALA A 324 7.26 16.32 -2.97
N GLY A 325 5.95 16.47 -3.11
CA GLY A 325 5.32 17.77 -3.40
C GLY A 325 5.56 18.81 -2.32
N ARG A 326 5.58 18.42 -1.06
CA ARG A 326 5.83 19.30 0.07
C ARG A 326 7.31 19.43 0.46
N ASP A 327 8.12 18.41 0.18
CA ASP A 327 9.54 18.37 0.53
C ASP A 327 10.31 17.38 -0.36
N VAL A 328 10.68 17.82 -1.56
CA VAL A 328 11.44 17.02 -2.53
C VAL A 328 12.79 16.58 -1.95
N MET A 329 13.49 17.48 -1.26
CA MET A 329 14.85 17.20 -0.77
C MET A 329 14.84 16.13 0.32
N ARG A 330 13.86 16.13 1.21
CA ARG A 330 13.69 15.09 2.23
C ARG A 330 13.46 13.73 1.59
N MET A 331 12.54 13.68 0.63
CA MET A 331 12.20 12.41 -0.04
C MET A 331 13.36 11.87 -0.87
N ARG A 332 14.02 12.73 -1.65
CA ARG A 332 15.17 12.38 -2.49
C ARG A 332 16.37 11.89 -1.69
N ASN A 333 16.63 12.46 -0.52
CA ASN A 333 17.81 12.20 0.30
C ASN A 333 17.53 11.22 1.45
N ALA A 334 16.45 10.43 1.38
CA ALA A 334 16.18 9.40 2.35
C ALA A 334 17.32 8.36 2.40
N ASP A 335 17.74 7.99 3.61
CA ASP A 335 18.96 7.22 3.87
C ASP A 335 18.92 5.76 3.38
N TRP A 336 17.75 5.29 2.97
CA TRP A 336 17.57 3.94 2.41
C TRP A 336 17.80 3.86 0.89
N HIS A 337 17.76 4.99 0.16
CA HIS A 337 17.80 4.94 -1.31
C HIS A 337 19.08 4.30 -1.85
N ASP A 338 20.25 4.64 -1.29
CA ASP A 338 21.49 4.08 -1.77
C ASP A 338 21.53 2.55 -1.72
N ARG A 339 20.92 1.95 -0.71
CA ARG A 339 21.02 0.52 -0.45
C ARG A 339 19.81 -0.30 -0.90
N TYR A 340 18.62 0.30 -0.91
CA TYR A 340 17.37 -0.44 -1.09
C TYR A 340 16.49 0.06 -2.24
N THR A 341 16.87 1.13 -2.93
CA THR A 341 16.14 1.60 -4.11
C THR A 341 16.93 1.25 -5.37
N LEU A 342 16.28 0.53 -6.30
CA LEU A 342 16.91 0.16 -7.57
C LEU A 342 17.37 1.42 -8.34
N PRO A 343 18.55 1.40 -8.96
CA PRO A 343 19.01 2.48 -9.84
C PRO A 343 17.99 2.84 -10.93
N SER A 344 17.29 1.86 -11.52
CA SER A 344 16.23 2.10 -12.50
C SER A 344 15.05 2.90 -11.96
N VAL A 345 14.72 2.72 -10.68
CA VAL A 345 13.68 3.51 -9.99
C VAL A 345 14.16 4.94 -9.77
N MET A 346 15.42 5.13 -9.37
CA MET A 346 16.00 6.47 -9.18
C MET A 346 16.12 7.24 -10.50
N ASP A 347 16.46 6.56 -11.61
CA ASP A 347 16.48 7.18 -12.94
C ASP A 347 15.10 7.67 -13.35
N PHE A 348 14.07 6.87 -13.07
CA PHE A 348 12.69 7.25 -13.38
C PHE A 348 12.25 8.53 -12.65
N TYR A 349 12.82 8.79 -11.47
CA TYR A 349 12.55 10.02 -10.70
C TYR A 349 13.38 11.22 -11.17
N THR A 350 14.33 11.04 -12.09
CA THR A 350 15.05 12.16 -12.69
C THR A 350 14.06 13.05 -13.45
N PRO A 351 14.06 14.38 -13.20
CA PRO A 351 13.13 15.28 -13.85
C PRO A 351 13.08 15.13 -15.36
N SER A 352 11.90 14.83 -15.89
CA SER A 352 11.63 14.64 -17.31
C SER A 352 10.19 14.96 -17.63
N ARG A 353 9.93 15.58 -18.78
CA ARG A 353 8.56 15.81 -19.26
C ARG A 353 7.86 14.54 -19.74
N GLU A 354 8.62 13.46 -19.92
CA GLU A 354 8.13 12.17 -20.42
C GLU A 354 7.79 11.20 -19.29
N ASN A 355 8.38 11.39 -18.09
CA ASN A 355 8.21 10.49 -16.97
C ASN A 355 7.07 10.94 -16.06
N HIS A 356 6.05 10.12 -15.99
CA HIS A 356 5.05 10.22 -14.94
C HIS A 356 5.73 10.10 -13.56
N GLY A 357 5.60 11.10 -12.70
CA GLY A 357 6.21 11.09 -11.37
C GLY A 357 7.49 11.92 -11.23
N SER A 358 7.77 12.82 -12.16
CA SER A 358 8.82 13.83 -12.02
C SER A 358 8.29 15.28 -12.16
N TYR A 359 7.08 15.50 -11.74
CA TYR A 359 6.32 16.74 -11.96
C TYR A 359 6.81 17.97 -11.17
N PHE A 360 7.83 17.84 -10.35
CA PHE A 360 8.33 18.90 -9.46
C PHE A 360 9.49 19.73 -10.05
N PHE A 361 9.92 19.43 -11.30
CA PHE A 361 10.93 20.25 -11.97
C PHE A 361 10.37 21.65 -12.24
N ASP A 362 10.98 22.69 -12.33
CA ASP A 362 10.50 24.08 -12.48
C ASP A 362 9.59 24.58 -11.33
N TRP A 363 9.38 23.83 -10.25
CA TRP A 363 8.59 24.31 -9.13
C TRP A 363 9.31 25.43 -8.37
N THR A 364 8.53 26.38 -7.94
CA THR A 364 8.95 27.53 -7.15
C THR A 364 8.66 27.30 -5.67
N SER A 365 9.19 28.18 -4.81
CA SER A 365 8.82 28.19 -3.39
C SER A 365 7.30 28.34 -3.17
N HIS A 366 6.61 28.99 -4.11
CA HIS A 366 5.15 29.14 -4.05
C HIS A 366 4.44 27.79 -4.15
N ASP A 367 4.90 26.92 -5.05
CA ASP A 367 4.34 25.56 -5.22
C ASP A 367 4.57 24.69 -4.00
N GLU A 368 5.79 24.70 -3.45
CA GLU A 368 6.12 23.94 -2.24
C GLU A 368 5.32 24.42 -1.02
N ILE A 369 5.19 25.75 -0.85
CA ILE A 369 4.37 26.33 0.24
C ILE A 369 2.90 25.93 0.07
N ALA A 370 2.37 25.97 -1.15
CA ALA A 370 1.01 25.55 -1.44
C ALA A 370 0.80 24.07 -1.06
N TRP A 371 1.73 23.17 -1.41
CA TRP A 371 1.66 21.76 -1.01
C TRP A 371 1.73 21.57 0.51
N ARG A 372 2.55 22.32 1.23
CA ARG A 372 2.60 22.27 2.70
C ARG A 372 1.25 22.68 3.30
N ASN A 373 0.65 23.76 2.80
CA ASN A 373 -0.68 24.21 3.23
C ASN A 373 -1.78 23.19 2.85
N PHE A 374 -1.69 22.60 1.65
CA PHE A 374 -2.58 21.55 1.22
C PHE A 374 -2.56 20.34 2.18
N TYR A 375 -1.36 19.90 2.58
CA TYR A 375 -1.22 18.83 3.57
C TYR A 375 -1.85 19.19 4.91
N GLN A 376 -1.76 20.44 5.38
CA GLN A 376 -2.39 20.84 6.64
C GLN A 376 -3.92 20.71 6.57
N VAL A 377 -4.53 21.08 5.46
CA VAL A 377 -5.97 20.92 5.25
C VAL A 377 -6.31 19.43 5.11
N TRP A 378 -5.51 18.65 4.40
CA TRP A 378 -5.70 17.21 4.24
C TRP A 378 -5.57 16.45 5.57
N PHE A 379 -4.54 16.75 6.35
CA PHE A 379 -4.38 16.24 7.71
C PHE A 379 -5.61 16.53 8.58
N ARG A 380 -6.13 17.74 8.49
CA ARG A 380 -7.31 18.14 9.24
C ARG A 380 -8.55 17.35 8.77
N LEU A 381 -8.71 17.13 7.47
CA LEU A 381 -9.79 16.31 6.91
C LEU A 381 -9.78 14.91 7.50
N LEU A 382 -8.64 14.24 7.45
CA LEU A 382 -8.47 12.87 7.93
C LEU A 382 -8.67 12.76 9.45
N ASN A 383 -8.11 13.71 10.21
CA ASN A 383 -8.23 13.71 11.67
C ASN A 383 -9.66 13.99 12.14
N ASP A 384 -10.35 14.96 11.51
CA ASP A 384 -11.75 15.23 11.82
C ASP A 384 -12.63 14.03 11.44
N TYR A 385 -12.39 13.42 10.27
CA TYR A 385 -13.09 12.20 9.84
C TYR A 385 -12.92 11.07 10.86
N LYS A 386 -11.70 10.77 11.28
CA LYS A 386 -11.38 9.77 12.28
C LYS A 386 -12.06 10.08 13.63
N LYS A 387 -12.00 11.35 14.10
CA LYS A 387 -12.64 11.76 15.38
C LYS A 387 -14.15 11.62 15.37
N MET A 388 -14.78 11.71 14.20
CA MET A 388 -16.21 11.50 14.03
C MET A 388 -16.60 10.02 13.84
N GLY A 389 -15.64 9.10 13.90
CA GLY A 389 -15.86 7.66 13.77
C GLY A 389 -15.63 7.10 12.36
N GLY A 390 -15.13 7.91 11.43
CA GLY A 390 -14.76 7.47 10.09
C GLY A 390 -13.50 6.60 10.10
N ARG A 391 -13.37 5.72 9.09
CA ARG A 391 -12.24 4.82 8.93
C ARG A 391 -11.23 5.37 7.95
N VAL A 392 -9.97 5.46 8.40
CA VAL A 392 -8.80 5.80 7.60
C VAL A 392 -7.88 4.59 7.57
N THR A 393 -7.22 4.33 6.45
CA THR A 393 -6.31 3.21 6.24
C THR A 393 -4.90 3.68 5.90
N VAL A 394 -3.96 2.76 5.79
CA VAL A 394 -2.55 3.00 5.45
C VAL A 394 -2.21 2.28 4.16
N SER A 395 -1.57 2.99 3.24
CA SER A 395 -1.12 2.44 1.96
C SER A 395 0.08 3.21 1.43
N ASP A 396 0.95 2.57 0.65
CA ASP A 396 2.17 3.24 0.17
C ASP A 396 2.07 3.78 -1.26
N ASP A 397 1.26 3.18 -2.12
CA ASP A 397 1.21 3.55 -3.56
C ASP A 397 2.62 3.74 -4.14
N ALA A 398 3.53 2.83 -3.80
CA ALA A 398 4.89 2.83 -4.32
C ALA A 398 4.87 2.33 -5.79
N SER A 399 5.71 2.78 -6.67
CA SER A 399 6.86 3.66 -6.59
C SER A 399 6.53 4.99 -7.29
N TYR A 400 6.16 5.97 -6.54
CA TYR A 400 5.85 7.28 -7.07
C TYR A 400 6.72 8.32 -6.35
N ILE A 401 7.44 9.12 -7.05
CA ILE A 401 8.38 10.17 -6.62
C ILE A 401 9.10 9.87 -5.30
N TYR A 402 10.23 9.20 -5.37
CA TYR A 402 11.09 8.85 -4.23
C TYR A 402 10.41 8.04 -3.13
N ASN A 403 9.21 7.50 -3.40
CA ASN A 403 8.49 6.62 -2.49
C ASN A 403 8.83 5.16 -2.77
N THR A 404 9.57 4.51 -1.89
CA THR A 404 10.06 3.13 -2.04
C THR A 404 9.11 2.14 -1.37
N TRP A 405 8.83 1.02 -2.02
CA TRP A 405 8.02 -0.08 -1.48
C TRP A 405 8.41 -0.42 -0.04
N GLY A 406 7.44 -0.68 0.80
CA GLY A 406 7.62 -0.99 2.21
C GLY A 406 8.01 0.21 3.07
N PHE A 407 9.02 0.98 2.68
CA PHE A 407 9.39 2.22 3.37
C PHE A 407 8.23 3.22 3.36
N GLY A 408 7.49 3.29 2.26
CA GLY A 408 6.31 4.13 2.13
C GLY A 408 5.21 3.82 3.14
N ILE A 409 5.01 2.56 3.53
CA ILE A 409 4.04 2.19 4.57
C ILE A 409 4.36 2.86 5.90
N ILE A 410 5.62 2.81 6.31
CA ILE A 410 6.02 3.43 7.59
C ILE A 410 5.97 4.95 7.49
N HIS A 411 6.31 5.52 6.34
CA HIS A 411 6.18 6.95 6.11
C HIS A 411 4.71 7.42 6.14
N GLU A 412 3.78 6.64 5.57
CA GLU A 412 2.34 6.92 5.66
C GLU A 412 1.85 6.90 7.12
N MET A 413 2.35 5.96 7.92
CA MET A 413 2.06 5.92 9.36
C MET A 413 2.60 7.17 10.09
N GLU A 414 3.80 7.66 9.76
CA GLU A 414 4.33 8.92 10.30
C GLU A 414 3.45 10.12 9.89
N LEU A 415 2.99 10.16 8.64
CA LEU A 415 2.10 11.23 8.14
C LEU A 415 0.74 11.23 8.84
N LEU A 416 0.16 10.06 9.13
CA LEU A 416 -1.04 9.98 9.97
C LEU A 416 -0.78 10.47 11.40
N GLN A 417 0.38 10.16 11.98
CA GLN A 417 0.76 10.70 13.28
C GLN A 417 0.93 12.23 13.23
N GLU A 418 1.53 12.77 12.17
CA GLU A 418 1.61 14.21 11.92
C GLU A 418 0.21 14.84 11.78
N ALA A 419 -0.74 14.12 11.17
CA ALA A 419 -2.15 14.52 11.09
C ALA A 419 -2.89 14.50 12.43
N GLY A 420 -2.26 14.05 13.52
CA GLY A 420 -2.83 14.03 14.88
C GLY A 420 -3.48 12.71 15.28
N PHE A 421 -3.15 11.62 14.62
CA PHE A 421 -3.53 10.28 15.08
C PHE A 421 -2.63 9.83 16.22
N HIS A 422 -3.21 9.24 17.26
CA HIS A 422 -2.44 8.55 18.29
C HIS A 422 -1.76 7.31 17.71
N PRO A 423 -0.54 6.90 18.17
CA PRO A 423 0.14 5.71 17.63
C PRO A 423 -0.72 4.45 17.58
N LEU A 424 -1.59 4.21 18.57
CA LEU A 424 -2.54 3.07 18.54
C LEU A 424 -3.59 3.21 17.42
N GLU A 425 -4.05 4.42 17.12
CA GLU A 425 -4.96 4.69 16.01
C GLU A 425 -4.27 4.50 14.66
N VAL A 426 -2.98 4.87 14.56
CA VAL A 426 -2.15 4.63 13.37
C VAL A 426 -1.99 3.12 13.12
N ILE A 427 -1.67 2.34 14.15
CA ILE A 427 -1.55 0.88 14.02
C ILE A 427 -2.90 0.26 13.64
N ARG A 428 -4.00 0.72 14.23
CA ARG A 428 -5.35 0.27 13.85
C ARG A 428 -5.67 0.57 12.39
N ALA A 429 -5.30 1.75 11.90
CA ALA A 429 -5.45 2.13 10.49
C ALA A 429 -4.62 1.23 9.56
N ALA A 430 -3.39 0.87 9.98
CA ALA A 430 -2.48 0.02 9.22
C ALA A 430 -2.82 -1.49 9.28
N THR A 431 -3.76 -1.91 10.12
CA THR A 431 -4.05 -3.33 10.37
C THR A 431 -5.55 -3.63 10.28
N MET A 432 -6.32 -3.39 11.33
CA MET A 432 -7.73 -3.76 11.43
C MET A 432 -8.59 -3.09 10.35
N HIS A 433 -8.48 -1.77 10.17
CA HIS A 433 -9.29 -1.06 9.16
C HIS A 433 -8.98 -1.53 7.73
N GLY A 434 -7.69 -1.86 7.45
CA GLY A 434 -7.31 -2.46 6.17
C GLY A 434 -7.94 -3.85 5.97
N ALA A 435 -7.94 -4.68 7.00
CA ALA A 435 -8.56 -6.00 6.96
C ALA A 435 -10.09 -5.91 6.78
N GLU A 436 -10.76 -4.98 7.47
CA GLU A 436 -12.19 -4.69 7.29
C GLU A 436 -12.49 -4.31 5.84
N ALA A 437 -11.72 -3.39 5.25
CA ALA A 437 -11.90 -2.96 3.86
C ALA A 437 -11.84 -4.10 2.83
N LEU A 438 -11.07 -5.16 3.14
CA LEU A 438 -10.91 -6.32 2.27
C LEU A 438 -12.00 -7.39 2.46
N HIS A 439 -12.56 -7.55 3.67
CA HIS A 439 -13.51 -8.61 3.99
C HIS A 439 -14.98 -8.17 3.90
N GLU A 440 -15.29 -6.93 4.29
CA GLU A 440 -16.67 -6.42 4.32
C GLU A 440 -17.42 -6.54 3.01
N PRO A 441 -16.85 -6.25 1.81
CA PRO A 441 -17.60 -6.36 0.57
C PRO A 441 -18.16 -7.76 0.32
N SER A 442 -17.42 -8.81 0.71
CA SER A 442 -17.84 -10.21 0.55
C SER A 442 -18.66 -10.74 1.74
N GLY A 443 -18.85 -9.95 2.80
CA GLY A 443 -19.53 -10.37 4.02
C GLY A 443 -18.77 -11.43 4.83
N LYS A 444 -17.50 -11.69 4.53
CA LYS A 444 -16.69 -12.67 5.25
C LYS A 444 -16.21 -12.12 6.59
N PRO A 445 -16.08 -12.97 7.62
CA PRO A 445 -15.48 -12.55 8.88
C PRO A 445 -14.01 -12.20 8.71
N LEU A 446 -13.49 -11.35 9.60
CA LEU A 446 -12.05 -11.04 9.63
C LEU A 446 -11.25 -12.30 9.94
N GLU A 447 -10.19 -12.54 9.18
CA GLU A 447 -9.25 -13.62 9.41
C GLU A 447 -7.88 -13.11 9.89
N PHE A 448 -7.55 -11.84 9.68
CA PHE A 448 -6.29 -11.16 10.07
C PHE A 448 -6.55 -9.70 10.44
N GLY A 449 -5.49 -8.95 10.73
CA GLY A 449 -5.55 -7.52 11.07
C GLY A 449 -5.73 -7.23 12.57
N ILE A 450 -5.94 -8.26 13.38
CA ILE A 450 -5.93 -8.18 14.85
C ILE A 450 -5.24 -9.40 15.47
N VAL A 451 -4.59 -9.21 16.63
CA VAL A 451 -3.99 -10.32 17.40
C VAL A 451 -5.03 -10.89 18.35
N ARG A 452 -5.66 -11.99 17.96
CA ARG A 452 -6.67 -12.70 18.74
C ARG A 452 -6.69 -14.18 18.43
N THR A 453 -7.01 -15.01 19.42
CA THR A 453 -7.22 -16.45 19.23
C THR A 453 -8.22 -16.73 18.10
N GLY A 454 -7.89 -17.66 17.22
CA GLY A 454 -8.65 -18.04 16.03
C GLY A 454 -8.25 -17.30 14.75
N MET A 455 -7.55 -16.14 14.84
CA MET A 455 -7.06 -15.39 13.69
C MET A 455 -5.87 -16.10 13.02
N LEU A 456 -5.64 -15.80 11.75
CA LEU A 456 -4.41 -16.17 11.06
C LEU A 456 -3.20 -15.59 11.79
N ALA A 457 -2.12 -16.34 11.81
CA ALA A 457 -0.85 -15.89 12.36
C ALA A 457 -0.12 -15.01 11.33
N ASP A 458 -0.69 -13.84 11.09
CA ASP A 458 -0.13 -12.74 10.30
C ASP A 458 0.32 -11.66 11.28
N LEU A 459 1.60 -11.66 11.66
CA LEU A 459 2.14 -10.93 12.80
C LEU A 459 3.46 -10.26 12.48
N ILE A 460 3.80 -9.25 13.28
CA ILE A 460 5.09 -8.56 13.28
C ILE A 460 5.71 -8.67 14.67
N LEU A 461 7.00 -8.95 14.73
CA LEU A 461 7.81 -8.90 15.97
C LEU A 461 8.91 -7.85 15.83
N ILE A 462 9.05 -7.02 16.87
CA ILE A 462 10.07 -5.96 16.96
C ILE A 462 10.56 -5.80 18.41
N ASP A 463 11.85 -5.50 18.56
CA ASP A 463 12.52 -5.36 19.86
C ASP A 463 12.42 -3.93 20.45
N GLN A 464 11.88 -2.98 19.71
CA GLN A 464 11.70 -1.59 20.14
C GLN A 464 10.21 -1.25 20.23
N ASN A 465 9.85 -0.29 21.10
CA ASN A 465 8.47 0.13 21.29
C ASN A 465 7.98 1.06 20.14
N PRO A 466 7.13 0.58 19.22
CA PRO A 466 6.65 1.40 18.11
C PRO A 466 5.68 2.50 18.53
N LEU A 467 5.08 2.41 19.73
CA LEU A 467 4.19 3.46 20.25
C LEU A 467 4.96 4.70 20.72
N GLN A 468 6.24 4.53 21.07
CA GLN A 468 7.11 5.65 21.41
C GLN A 468 7.75 6.29 20.17
N ASN A 469 8.05 5.47 19.16
CA ASN A 469 8.71 5.94 17.96
C ASN A 469 8.40 5.03 16.77
N LEU A 470 7.53 5.47 15.86
CA LEU A 470 7.17 4.70 14.65
C LEU A 470 8.39 4.44 13.73
N LYS A 471 9.43 5.29 13.79
CA LYS A 471 10.64 5.10 12.95
C LYS A 471 11.37 3.78 13.23
N VAL A 472 11.17 3.16 14.39
CA VAL A 472 11.74 1.84 14.66
C VAL A 472 11.18 0.75 13.76
N LEU A 473 10.04 0.99 13.08
CA LEU A 473 9.41 0.07 12.12
C LEU A 473 10.09 0.07 10.75
N TYR A 474 10.83 1.12 10.38
CA TYR A 474 11.62 1.10 9.15
C TYR A 474 12.60 -0.08 9.17
N GLY A 475 12.76 -0.75 8.05
CA GLY A 475 13.72 -1.85 7.93
C GLY A 475 15.15 -1.45 8.30
N THR A 476 15.50 -0.17 8.09
CA THR A 476 16.78 0.42 8.50
C THR A 476 16.83 0.77 10.00
N GLY A 477 15.70 0.73 10.72
CA GLY A 477 15.60 1.16 12.12
C GLY A 477 15.70 2.68 12.29
N ALA A 478 15.68 3.12 13.55
CA ALA A 478 15.83 4.52 13.95
C ALA A 478 17.24 4.79 14.45
N LEU A 479 17.74 6.01 14.26
CA LEU A 479 19.01 6.45 14.80
C LEU A 479 18.87 6.74 16.30
N ARG A 480 19.83 6.28 17.10
CA ARG A 480 19.93 6.56 18.54
C ARG A 480 21.39 6.82 18.93
N LEU A 481 21.61 7.90 19.66
CA LEU A 481 22.91 8.13 20.30
C LEU A 481 23.09 7.11 21.45
N ASN A 482 24.21 6.40 21.44
CA ASN A 482 24.62 5.53 22.53
C ASN A 482 25.44 6.37 23.52
N ASP A 483 24.88 6.68 24.67
CA ASP A 483 25.52 7.52 25.68
C ASP A 483 26.76 6.89 26.30
N GLN A 484 26.94 5.56 26.16
CA GLN A 484 28.12 4.85 26.70
C GLN A 484 29.32 4.92 25.75
N THR A 485 29.07 4.81 24.43
CA THR A 485 30.13 4.78 23.41
C THR A 485 30.33 6.14 22.73
N GLY A 486 29.34 7.04 22.79
CA GLY A 486 29.28 8.28 22.02
C GLY A 486 29.00 8.07 20.53
N GLU A 487 28.69 6.85 20.10
CA GLU A 487 28.41 6.52 18.71
C GLU A 487 26.90 6.56 18.40
N VAL A 488 26.56 6.70 17.12
CA VAL A 488 25.17 6.63 16.65
C VAL A 488 24.87 5.21 16.19
N ASP A 489 24.00 4.54 16.92
CA ASP A 489 23.50 3.20 16.60
C ASP A 489 22.20 3.27 15.80
N ARG A 490 21.91 2.20 15.03
CA ARG A 490 20.59 1.95 14.48
C ARG A 490 19.88 0.91 15.34
N VAL A 491 18.71 1.26 15.88
CA VAL A 491 17.90 0.39 16.74
C VAL A 491 16.58 0.05 16.10
N GLY A 492 16.06 -1.15 16.37
CA GLY A 492 14.80 -1.63 15.76
C GLY A 492 14.98 -2.13 14.33
N GLY A 493 14.03 -1.80 13.50
CA GLY A 493 13.72 -2.51 12.27
C GLY A 493 12.96 -3.79 12.60
N ILE A 494 11.92 -4.10 11.84
CA ILE A 494 11.14 -5.33 12.03
C ILE A 494 12.09 -6.52 12.08
N ARG A 495 11.92 -7.38 13.09
CA ARG A 495 12.76 -8.56 13.29
C ARG A 495 12.17 -9.75 12.54
N TYR A 496 10.89 -10.02 12.76
CA TYR A 496 10.18 -11.08 12.07
C TYR A 496 8.85 -10.58 11.52
N THR A 497 8.58 -10.96 10.28
CA THR A 497 7.26 -10.91 9.68
C THR A 497 6.75 -12.34 9.59
N ILE A 498 5.61 -12.61 10.22
CA ILE A 498 4.97 -13.92 10.19
C ILE A 498 3.75 -13.81 9.29
N LYS A 499 3.65 -14.68 8.28
CA LYS A 499 2.50 -14.78 7.39
C LYS A 499 2.07 -16.24 7.29
N ASP A 500 0.79 -16.50 7.55
CA ASP A 500 0.26 -17.88 7.60
C ASP A 500 1.09 -18.81 8.50
N GLY A 501 1.62 -18.30 9.63
CA GLY A 501 2.46 -19.08 10.54
C GLY A 501 3.89 -19.32 10.06
N ILE A 502 4.27 -18.85 8.87
CA ILE A 502 5.64 -18.91 8.37
C ILE A 502 6.40 -17.68 8.86
N VAL A 503 7.52 -17.92 9.53
CA VAL A 503 8.37 -16.88 10.12
C VAL A 503 9.43 -16.44 9.12
N TYR A 504 9.38 -15.20 8.67
CA TYR A 504 10.37 -14.58 7.79
C TYR A 504 11.28 -13.65 8.60
N ASP A 505 12.59 -13.82 8.48
CA ASP A 505 13.58 -12.86 9.02
C ASP A 505 13.59 -11.61 8.12
N ALA A 506 13.06 -10.51 8.63
CA ALA A 506 12.94 -9.26 7.86
C ALA A 506 14.30 -8.65 7.48
N LYS A 507 15.32 -8.85 8.34
CA LYS A 507 16.68 -8.37 8.02
C LYS A 507 17.31 -9.15 6.87
N LYS A 508 17.02 -10.46 6.78
CA LYS A 508 17.44 -11.28 5.64
C LYS A 508 16.77 -10.85 4.35
N LEU A 509 15.45 -10.57 4.38
CA LEU A 509 14.73 -10.05 3.21
C LEU A 509 15.32 -8.73 2.73
N LEU A 510 15.67 -7.83 3.64
CA LEU A 510 16.37 -6.58 3.28
C LEU A 510 17.77 -6.83 2.70
N ALA A 511 18.50 -7.81 3.23
CA ALA A 511 19.81 -8.18 2.68
C ALA A 511 19.69 -8.70 1.24
N ASP A 512 18.66 -9.50 0.95
CA ASP A 512 18.36 -9.96 -0.41
C ASP A 512 18.07 -8.79 -1.36
N VAL A 513 17.24 -7.82 -0.93
CA VAL A 513 16.96 -6.60 -1.70
C VAL A 513 18.23 -5.77 -1.93
N ALA A 514 19.07 -5.60 -0.90
CA ALA A 514 20.34 -4.89 -1.04
C ALA A 514 21.27 -5.57 -2.07
N ALA A 515 21.24 -6.91 -2.13
CA ALA A 515 21.99 -7.66 -3.16
C ALA A 515 21.44 -7.41 -4.58
N MET A 516 20.11 -7.35 -4.76
CA MET A 516 19.47 -7.00 -6.04
C MET A 516 19.87 -5.60 -6.50
N VAL A 517 19.86 -4.62 -5.59
CA VAL A 517 20.27 -3.23 -5.87
C VAL A 517 21.77 -3.18 -6.24
N ALA A 518 22.63 -3.87 -5.49
CA ALA A 518 24.06 -3.94 -5.76
C ALA A 518 24.36 -4.60 -7.11
N GLU A 519 23.61 -5.64 -7.49
CA GLU A 519 23.72 -6.29 -8.79
C GLU A 519 23.36 -5.33 -9.93
N GLN A 520 22.24 -4.62 -9.84
CA GLN A 520 21.85 -3.65 -10.85
C GLN A 520 22.87 -2.50 -10.96
N LYS A 521 23.49 -2.06 -9.84
CA LYS A 521 24.59 -1.09 -9.86
C LYS A 521 25.80 -1.62 -10.63
N ARG A 522 26.19 -2.90 -10.41
CA ARG A 522 27.33 -3.52 -11.13
C ARG A 522 27.10 -3.64 -12.65
N GLN A 523 25.86 -3.96 -13.05
CA GLN A 523 25.51 -4.10 -14.46
C GLN A 523 25.54 -2.76 -15.23
N ARG A 524 25.57 -1.63 -14.54
CA ARG A 524 25.60 -0.28 -15.13
C ARG A 524 27.01 0.32 -15.22
N ASN A 525 27.95 -0.22 -14.44
CA ASN A 525 29.37 0.16 -14.48
C ASN A 525 30.16 -0.76 -15.43
#